data_3a820490e49db7d02ca0943440e80f02
#
_entry.id   3a820490e49db7d02ca0943440e80f02
#
_cell.length_a   1.000
_cell.length_b   1.000
_cell.length_c   1.000
_cell.angle_alpha   90.00
_cell.angle_beta   90.00
_cell.angle_gamma   90.00
#
_symmetry.space_group_name_H-M   'P 1'
#
loop_
_entity.id
_entity.type
_entity.pdbx_description
1 polymer ?
#
loop_
_entity_poly.entity_id
_entity_poly.type
_entity_poly.pdbx_seq_one_letter_code
_entity_poly.pdbx_strand_id
1 'polypeptide(L)'
;NASLQNQNKELTLFNTNTWYPFVYVGIHADIPIFDGFQKSRTSTGYKLKTLQNKNNLAKLNYEIQSETINTRNQLSSSFNQYQQAKENYNLAQSIMKLDQDRYKQGTLTASALKNTEYSLQSAQNNYLTSIYNVLVAQLNYKKALGQL
;
A
#
# COMPACT_ATOMS: atom_id res chain seq x y z
N ASN A 1 -52.03 -7.97 -10.18
CA ASN A 1 -52.28 -9.37 -9.84
C ASN A 1 -53.37 -9.91 -10.76
N ALA A 2 -53.22 -11.11 -11.26
CA ALA A 2 -54.17 -11.82 -12.04
C ALA A 2 -54.63 -13.08 -11.27
N SER A 3 -55.91 -13.30 -11.18
CA SER A 3 -56.45 -14.48 -10.53
C SER A 3 -57.68 -15.01 -11.28
N LEU A 4 -58.01 -16.27 -11.10
CA LEU A 4 -59.25 -16.87 -11.57
C LEU A 4 -60.21 -16.93 -10.41
N GLN A 5 -61.44 -16.47 -10.60
CA GLN A 5 -62.48 -16.47 -9.58
C GLN A 5 -63.61 -17.36 -10.03
N ASN A 6 -64.06 -18.28 -9.17
CA ASN A 6 -65.25 -19.10 -9.37
C ASN A 6 -66.42 -18.41 -8.71
N GLN A 7 -67.50 -18.20 -9.47
CA GLN A 7 -68.75 -17.51 -9.01
C GLN A 7 -69.91 -18.45 -8.84
N ASN A 8 -69.74 -19.76 -8.73
CA ASN A 8 -70.85 -20.71 -8.52
C ASN A 8 -71.13 -20.96 -7.03
N LYS A 9 -72.39 -21.27 -6.68
CA LYS A 9 -72.78 -21.64 -5.33
C LYS A 9 -72.22 -22.99 -4.87
N GLU A 10 -71.79 -23.83 -5.80
CA GLU A 10 -71.23 -25.16 -5.54
C GLU A 10 -69.80 -25.17 -6.11
N LEU A 11 -68.89 -25.86 -5.42
CA LEU A 11 -67.43 -25.92 -5.76
C LEU A 11 -67.25 -26.88 -6.95
N THR A 12 -67.38 -26.37 -8.16
CA THR A 12 -67.17 -27.12 -9.41
C THR A 12 -65.79 -26.83 -9.97
N LEU A 13 -64.80 -27.65 -9.55
CA LEU A 13 -63.39 -27.43 -9.89
C LEU A 13 -63.08 -27.69 -11.38
N PHE A 14 -63.87 -28.47 -12.08
CA PHE A 14 -63.59 -28.93 -13.45
C PHE A 14 -64.49 -28.34 -14.53
N ASN A 15 -65.40 -27.40 -14.18
CA ASN A 15 -66.24 -26.77 -15.16
C ASN A 15 -65.67 -25.42 -15.58
N THR A 16 -65.16 -25.36 -16.79
CA THR A 16 -64.43 -24.16 -17.34
C THR A 16 -65.35 -22.95 -17.54
N ASN A 17 -66.65 -23.14 -17.63
CA ASN A 17 -67.66 -22.06 -17.83
C ASN A 17 -67.95 -21.24 -16.57
N THR A 18 -67.46 -21.64 -15.43
CA THR A 18 -67.71 -20.97 -14.13
C THR A 18 -66.50 -20.19 -13.62
N TRP A 19 -65.38 -20.22 -14.36
CA TRP A 19 -64.15 -19.55 -14.02
C TRP A 19 -63.96 -18.29 -14.88
N TYR A 20 -63.94 -17.12 -14.26
CA TYR A 20 -63.74 -15.84 -14.93
C TYR A 20 -62.37 -15.29 -14.60
N PRO A 21 -61.59 -14.84 -15.61
CA PRO A 21 -60.37 -14.17 -15.34
C PRO A 21 -60.64 -12.80 -14.72
N PHE A 22 -60.01 -12.53 -13.60
CA PHE A 22 -60.11 -11.26 -12.92
C PHE A 22 -58.70 -10.61 -12.86
N VAL A 23 -58.61 -9.42 -13.44
CA VAL A 23 -57.34 -8.64 -13.43
C VAL A 23 -57.65 -7.29 -12.80
N TYR A 24 -56.88 -6.93 -11.79
CA TYR A 24 -56.94 -5.56 -11.28
C TYR A 24 -55.56 -4.91 -11.30
N VAL A 25 -55.54 -3.62 -11.60
CA VAL A 25 -54.36 -2.75 -11.53
C VAL A 25 -54.62 -1.69 -10.48
N GLY A 26 -53.80 -1.65 -9.47
CA GLY A 26 -53.92 -0.69 -8.38
C GLY A 26 -52.61 0.03 -8.13
N ILE A 27 -52.69 1.31 -7.78
CA ILE A 27 -51.56 2.09 -7.25
C ILE A 27 -51.70 2.08 -5.74
N HIS A 28 -50.64 1.62 -5.07
CA HIS A 28 -50.55 1.61 -3.61
C HIS A 28 -49.50 2.64 -3.18
N ALA A 29 -49.85 3.55 -2.29
CA ALA A 29 -48.98 4.55 -1.72
C ALA A 29 -48.97 4.42 -0.19
N ASP A 30 -47.82 3.99 0.35
CA ASP A 30 -47.60 3.92 1.81
C ASP A 30 -46.99 5.22 2.28
N ILE A 31 -47.72 6.00 3.06
CA ILE A 31 -47.24 7.24 3.66
C ILE A 31 -47.12 7.04 5.18
N PRO A 32 -45.88 6.78 5.70
CA PRO A 32 -45.71 6.67 7.15
C PRO A 32 -45.89 8.05 7.80
N ILE A 33 -46.92 8.16 8.66
CA ILE A 33 -47.24 9.40 9.40
C ILE A 33 -46.25 9.63 10.54
N PHE A 34 -45.76 8.55 11.14
CA PHE A 34 -44.77 8.60 12.22
C PHE A 34 -43.83 7.38 12.15
N ASP A 35 -42.54 7.60 12.03
CA ASP A 35 -41.51 6.57 11.92
C ASP A 35 -40.64 6.41 13.20
N GLY A 36 -41.10 6.93 14.35
CA GLY A 36 -40.33 6.83 15.60
C GLY A 36 -38.96 7.52 15.55
N PHE A 37 -38.80 8.58 14.76
CA PHE A 37 -37.53 9.27 14.51
C PHE A 37 -36.46 8.41 13.81
N GLN A 38 -36.83 7.30 13.20
CA GLN A 38 -35.87 6.42 12.52
C GLN A 38 -35.13 7.14 11.40
N LYS A 39 -35.80 7.94 10.58
CA LYS A 39 -35.16 8.74 9.51
C LYS A 39 -34.17 9.76 10.08
N SER A 40 -34.49 10.41 11.20
CA SER A 40 -33.60 11.35 11.87
C SER A 40 -32.35 10.67 12.41
N ARG A 41 -32.51 9.52 13.09
CA ARG A 41 -31.36 8.71 13.58
C ARG A 41 -30.50 8.21 12.44
N THR A 42 -31.10 7.72 11.36
CA THR A 42 -30.38 7.27 10.16
C THR A 42 -29.61 8.43 9.51
N SER A 43 -30.24 9.62 9.38
CA SER A 43 -29.57 10.82 8.87
C SER A 43 -28.37 11.23 9.73
N THR A 44 -28.53 11.19 11.07
CA THR A 44 -27.42 11.47 12.01
C THR A 44 -26.29 10.44 11.87
N GLY A 45 -26.65 9.14 11.72
CA GLY A 45 -25.69 8.07 11.46
C GLY A 45 -24.87 8.31 10.20
N TYR A 46 -25.50 8.74 9.11
CA TYR A 46 -24.77 9.08 7.87
C TYR A 46 -23.88 10.33 8.01
N LYS A 47 -24.33 11.34 8.76
CA LYS A 47 -23.50 12.52 9.07
C LYS A 47 -22.23 12.14 9.85
N LEU A 48 -22.36 11.29 10.87
CA LEU A 48 -21.22 10.77 11.63
C LEU A 48 -20.27 9.94 10.76
N LYS A 49 -20.81 9.09 9.90
CA LYS A 49 -20.01 8.29 8.95
C LYS A 49 -19.26 9.18 7.96
N THR A 50 -19.90 10.26 7.50
CA THR A 50 -19.24 11.25 6.62
C THR A 50 -18.10 11.98 7.35
N LEU A 51 -18.30 12.35 8.62
CA LEU A 51 -17.25 12.96 9.43
C LEU A 51 -16.09 11.99 9.68
N GLN A 52 -16.39 10.75 9.99
CA GLN A 52 -15.37 9.68 10.13
C GLN A 52 -14.56 9.51 8.85
N ASN A 53 -15.22 9.47 7.69
CA ASN A 53 -14.53 9.35 6.40
C ASN A 53 -13.63 10.58 6.10
N LYS A 54 -14.08 11.80 6.46
CA LYS A 54 -13.24 13.01 6.34
C LYS A 54 -12.01 12.95 7.24
N ASN A 55 -12.16 12.47 8.47
CA ASN A 55 -11.03 12.30 9.39
C ASN A 55 -10.05 11.23 8.90
N ASN A 56 -10.57 10.11 8.36
CA ASN A 56 -9.74 9.06 7.77
C ASN A 56 -8.96 9.57 6.53
N LEU A 57 -9.60 10.41 5.70
CA LEU A 57 -8.93 11.04 4.56
C LEU A 57 -7.81 11.99 5.01
N ALA A 58 -8.07 12.82 6.03
CA ALA A 58 -7.06 13.70 6.61
C ALA A 58 -5.88 12.89 7.17
N LYS A 59 -6.16 11.82 7.92
CA LYS A 59 -5.14 10.90 8.45
C LYS A 59 -4.31 10.31 7.32
N LEU A 60 -4.94 9.79 6.28
CA LEU A 60 -4.25 9.21 5.12
C LEU A 60 -3.33 10.23 4.44
N ASN A 61 -3.77 11.47 4.29
CA ASN A 61 -2.93 12.53 3.72
C ASN A 61 -1.69 12.81 4.58
N TYR A 62 -1.82 12.83 5.91
CA TYR A 62 -0.66 12.97 6.80
C TYR A 62 0.28 11.77 6.73
N GLU A 63 -0.25 10.55 6.63
CA GLU A 63 0.54 9.33 6.48
C GLU A 63 1.36 9.37 5.18
N ILE A 64 0.74 9.73 4.05
CA ILE A 64 1.43 9.87 2.75
C ILE A 64 2.54 10.94 2.82
N GLN A 65 2.26 12.10 3.42
CA GLN A 65 3.27 13.15 3.58
C GLN A 65 4.45 12.67 4.45
N SER A 66 4.14 12.02 5.57
CA SER A 66 5.17 11.48 6.47
C SER A 66 6.01 10.40 5.78
N GLU A 67 5.38 9.48 5.06
CA GLU A 67 6.07 8.44 4.31
C GLU A 67 7.00 9.04 3.23
N THR A 68 6.52 10.05 2.50
CA THR A 68 7.31 10.75 1.48
C THR A 68 8.54 11.44 2.09
N ILE A 69 8.37 12.13 3.22
CA ILE A 69 9.48 12.79 3.92
C ILE A 69 10.48 11.75 4.45
N ASN A 70 10.00 10.68 5.07
CA ASN A 70 10.85 9.64 5.62
C ASN A 70 11.66 8.90 4.54
N THR A 71 11.02 8.53 3.44
CA THR A 71 11.71 7.85 2.32
C THR A 71 12.70 8.76 1.62
N ARG A 72 12.43 10.07 1.51
CA ARG A 72 13.38 11.07 1.02
C ARG A 72 14.61 11.17 1.93
N ASN A 73 14.40 11.26 3.24
CA ASN A 73 15.50 11.33 4.21
C ASN A 73 16.34 10.04 4.18
N GLN A 74 15.69 8.89 4.06
CA GLN A 74 16.36 7.59 3.92
C GLN A 74 17.21 7.54 2.64
N LEU A 75 16.69 8.03 1.51
CA LEU A 75 17.43 8.11 0.25
C LEU A 75 18.68 9.01 0.40
N SER A 76 18.53 10.18 1.00
CA SER A 76 19.65 11.11 1.25
C SER A 76 20.72 10.47 2.15
N SER A 77 20.30 9.81 3.23
CA SER A 77 21.23 9.10 4.14
C SER A 77 21.97 7.96 3.42
N SER A 78 21.24 7.13 2.66
CA SER A 78 21.82 6.02 1.90
C SER A 78 22.80 6.53 0.85
N PHE A 79 22.52 7.66 0.21
CA PHE A 79 23.43 8.28 -0.76
C PHE A 79 24.73 8.79 -0.10
N ASN A 80 24.64 9.41 1.07
CA ASN A 80 25.83 9.82 1.83
C ASN A 80 26.67 8.62 2.26
N GLN A 81 26.04 7.53 2.71
CA GLN A 81 26.73 6.29 3.05
C GLN A 81 27.42 5.66 1.83
N TYR A 82 26.77 5.70 0.67
CA TYR A 82 27.38 5.27 -0.59
C TYR A 82 28.62 6.07 -0.94
N GLN A 83 28.59 7.39 -0.82
CA GLN A 83 29.77 8.24 -1.09
C GLN A 83 30.92 7.90 -0.16
N GLN A 84 30.66 7.77 1.14
CA GLN A 84 31.69 7.39 2.13
C GLN A 84 32.24 5.99 1.86
N ALA A 85 31.38 5.02 1.55
CA ALA A 85 31.82 3.66 1.23
C ALA A 85 32.70 3.63 -0.06
N LYS A 86 32.33 4.43 -1.06
CA LYS A 86 33.11 4.59 -2.31
C LYS A 86 34.49 5.16 -2.04
N GLU A 87 34.59 6.21 -1.24
CA GLU A 87 35.86 6.83 -0.86
C GLU A 87 36.73 5.86 -0.08
N ASN A 88 36.16 5.14 0.90
CA ASN A 88 36.87 4.11 1.67
C ASN A 88 37.35 2.96 0.79
N TYR A 89 36.57 2.52 -0.20
CA TYR A 89 36.99 1.51 -1.15
C TYR A 89 38.14 1.99 -2.02
N ASN A 90 38.10 3.22 -2.54
CA ASN A 90 39.18 3.81 -3.33
C ASN A 90 40.48 3.96 -2.50
N LEU A 91 40.33 4.35 -1.23
CA LEU A 91 41.47 4.44 -0.31
C LEU A 91 42.10 3.05 -0.07
N ALA A 92 41.23 2.04 0.23
CA ALA A 92 41.70 0.67 0.44
C ALA A 92 42.42 0.09 -0.80
N GLN A 93 41.94 0.41 -2.02
CA GLN A 93 42.65 0.05 -3.26
C GLN A 93 44.03 0.70 -3.35
N SER A 94 44.11 1.97 -2.98
CA SER A 94 45.41 2.71 -3.02
C SER A 94 46.40 2.14 -2.01
N ILE A 95 45.94 1.81 -0.79
CA ILE A 95 46.75 1.17 0.25
C ILE A 95 47.19 -0.22 -0.22
N MET A 96 46.29 -1.01 -0.80
CA MET A 96 46.63 -2.34 -1.31
C MET A 96 47.72 -2.27 -2.36
N LYS A 97 47.68 -1.32 -3.29
CA LYS A 97 48.68 -1.13 -4.31
C LYS A 97 50.04 -0.75 -3.70
N LEU A 98 50.04 0.18 -2.73
CA LEU A 98 51.24 0.58 -2.02
C LEU A 98 51.85 -0.61 -1.25
N ASP A 99 51.07 -1.39 -0.56
CA ASP A 99 51.55 -2.52 0.22
C ASP A 99 52.03 -3.68 -0.65
N GLN A 100 51.45 -3.87 -1.83
CA GLN A 100 52.01 -4.80 -2.84
C GLN A 100 53.38 -4.41 -3.30
N ASP A 101 53.63 -3.10 -3.53
CA ASP A 101 54.96 -2.62 -3.96
C ASP A 101 55.96 -2.73 -2.82
N ARG A 102 55.59 -2.44 -1.58
CA ARG A 102 56.43 -2.64 -0.38
C ARG A 102 56.78 -4.11 -0.15
N TYR A 103 55.82 -5.00 -0.38
CA TYR A 103 56.08 -6.45 -0.28
C TYR A 103 57.07 -6.93 -1.33
N LYS A 104 56.94 -6.46 -2.59
CA LYS A 104 57.93 -6.76 -3.66
C LYS A 104 59.32 -6.26 -3.32
N GLN A 105 59.41 -5.15 -2.59
CA GLN A 105 60.70 -4.57 -2.13
C GLN A 105 61.24 -5.26 -0.86
N GLY A 106 60.51 -6.25 -0.30
CA GLY A 106 60.90 -6.93 0.92
C GLY A 106 60.71 -6.11 2.21
N THR A 107 60.06 -4.95 2.14
CA THR A 107 59.83 -4.03 3.29
C THR A 107 58.53 -4.29 4.04
N LEU A 108 57.64 -5.17 3.51
CA LEU A 108 56.41 -5.57 4.14
C LEU A 108 56.33 -7.08 4.31
N THR A 109 55.78 -7.55 5.42
CA THR A 109 55.59 -8.99 5.66
C THR A 109 54.36 -9.53 4.91
N ALA A 110 54.35 -10.83 4.56
CA ALA A 110 53.24 -11.48 3.92
C ALA A 110 51.95 -11.41 4.77
N SER A 111 52.08 -11.48 6.11
CA SER A 111 50.95 -11.35 7.04
C SER A 111 50.33 -9.96 6.97
N ALA A 112 51.16 -8.89 6.91
CA ALA A 112 50.66 -7.52 6.79
C ALA A 112 49.93 -7.30 5.45
N LEU A 113 50.48 -7.79 4.34
CA LEU A 113 49.85 -7.74 3.03
C LEU A 113 48.49 -8.46 3.05
N LYS A 114 48.43 -9.62 3.70
CA LYS A 114 47.16 -10.38 3.82
C LYS A 114 46.08 -9.60 4.60
N ASN A 115 46.46 -8.88 5.63
CA ASN A 115 45.55 -8.01 6.40
C ASN A 115 45.03 -6.86 5.52
N THR A 116 45.86 -6.27 4.66
CA THR A 116 45.45 -5.24 3.70
C THR A 116 44.46 -5.82 2.65
N GLU A 117 44.69 -7.06 2.18
CA GLU A 117 43.73 -7.77 1.30
C GLU A 117 42.36 -7.92 1.97
N TYR A 118 42.29 -8.37 3.23
CA TYR A 118 41.04 -8.47 3.97
C TYR A 118 40.37 -7.11 4.15
N SER A 119 41.15 -6.07 4.42
CA SER A 119 40.62 -4.70 4.55
C SER A 119 40.02 -4.21 3.23
N LEU A 120 40.68 -4.46 2.09
CA LEU A 120 40.17 -4.14 0.76
C LEU A 120 38.86 -4.92 0.47
N GLN A 121 38.84 -6.20 0.76
CA GLN A 121 37.65 -7.04 0.55
C GLN A 121 36.45 -6.56 1.42
N SER A 122 36.71 -6.18 2.67
CA SER A 122 35.70 -5.59 3.55
C SER A 122 35.17 -4.27 2.99
N ALA A 123 36.04 -3.37 2.56
CA ALA A 123 35.67 -2.09 1.95
C ALA A 123 34.86 -2.30 0.66
N GLN A 124 35.22 -3.28 -0.17
CA GLN A 124 34.48 -3.65 -1.39
C GLN A 124 33.08 -4.15 -1.06
N ASN A 125 32.93 -5.03 -0.07
CA ASN A 125 31.63 -5.54 0.35
C ASN A 125 30.75 -4.42 0.88
N ASN A 126 31.28 -3.51 1.68
CA ASN A 126 30.56 -2.35 2.19
C ASN A 126 30.12 -1.42 1.06
N TYR A 127 30.97 -1.20 0.06
CA TYR A 127 30.63 -0.41 -1.13
C TYR A 127 29.50 -1.04 -1.93
N LEU A 128 29.54 -2.35 -2.21
CA LEU A 128 28.49 -3.06 -2.92
C LEU A 128 27.17 -3.02 -2.15
N THR A 129 27.23 -3.23 -0.83
CA THR A 129 26.03 -3.13 0.04
C THR A 129 25.43 -1.72 0.01
N SER A 130 26.27 -0.69 0.00
CA SER A 130 25.81 0.70 -0.06
C SER A 130 25.12 1.04 -1.39
N ILE A 131 25.60 0.51 -2.52
CA ILE A 131 24.93 0.62 -3.83
C ILE A 131 23.52 0.00 -3.75
N TYR A 132 23.44 -1.22 -3.24
CA TYR A 132 22.15 -1.89 -3.06
C TYR A 132 21.17 -1.06 -2.22
N ASN A 133 21.65 -0.54 -1.08
CA ASN A 133 20.82 0.28 -0.18
C ASN A 133 20.32 1.56 -0.86
N VAL A 134 21.12 2.22 -1.68
CA VAL A 134 20.68 3.39 -2.46
C VAL A 134 19.59 3.02 -3.45
N LEU A 135 19.75 1.90 -4.17
CA LEU A 135 18.74 1.44 -5.13
C LEU A 135 17.41 1.12 -4.45
N VAL A 136 17.45 0.43 -3.31
CA VAL A 136 16.25 0.12 -2.51
C VAL A 136 15.61 1.41 -2.00
N ALA A 137 16.38 2.34 -1.46
CA ALA A 137 15.86 3.62 -0.97
C ALA A 137 15.25 4.45 -2.11
N GLN A 138 15.84 4.42 -3.31
CA GLN A 138 15.28 5.08 -4.50
C GLN A 138 13.95 4.48 -4.94
N LEU A 139 13.83 3.16 -4.93
CA LEU A 139 12.58 2.47 -5.25
C LEU A 139 11.48 2.80 -4.23
N ASN A 140 11.82 2.80 -2.93
CA ASN A 140 10.87 3.14 -1.88
C ASN A 140 10.40 4.61 -2.00
N TYR A 141 11.30 5.53 -2.34
CA TYR A 141 10.93 6.92 -2.57
C TYR A 141 10.02 7.09 -3.79
N LYS A 142 10.30 6.41 -4.92
CA LYS A 142 9.42 6.40 -6.10
C LYS A 142 8.05 5.82 -5.78
N LYS A 143 7.99 4.73 -4.98
CA LYS A 143 6.75 4.14 -4.51
C LYS A 143 5.93 5.13 -3.68
N ALA A 144 6.57 5.84 -2.75
CA ALA A 144 5.91 6.86 -1.92
C ALA A 144 5.36 8.03 -2.74
N LEU A 145 5.94 8.31 -3.91
CA LEU A 145 5.46 9.30 -4.89
C LEU A 145 4.39 8.78 -5.84
N GLY A 146 4.05 7.48 -5.79
CA GLY A 146 3.11 6.86 -6.73
C GLY A 146 3.65 6.73 -8.16
N GLN A 147 4.98 6.63 -8.33
CA GLN A 147 5.65 6.55 -9.64
C GLN A 147 6.11 5.12 -10.01
N LEU A 148 5.58 4.14 -9.32
CA LEU A 148 5.80 2.71 -9.58
C LEU A 148 4.53 2.06 -10.09
#